data_2ee4027af78f6ca736539373c0b247fc
#
_entry.id   2ee4027af78f6ca736539373c0b247fc
#
_cell.length_a   1.000
_cell.length_b   1.000
_cell.length_c   1.000
_cell.angle_alpha   90.00
_cell.angle_beta   90.00
_cell.angle_gamma   90.00
#
_symmetry.space_group_name_H-M   'P 1'
#
loop_
_entity.id
_entity.type
_entity.pdbx_description
1 polymer ?
#
loop_
_entity_poly.entity_id
_entity_poly.type
_entity_poly.pdbx_seq_one_letter_code
_entity_poly.pdbx_strand_id
1 'polypeptide(L)'
;MSDREMSEDEGLEEEKAPSLTASATPLALAPADLLRTAADPALTEDFALALLKRADLSVEVIEQLAKNTNALKSRKMKIALASHPKTPRHVSVPLARQFYTFDLMKVALSPTVPADVKVAVDHVLISRLKTVTVGERLMLARRASGRVAAALLLDVETIGTKITDAKTVARETRVTQAALENRRLTEALVINSVLRPAATAALVHAVAQHPKWSCRREIRAALLRTEHLSLARALEFSHEIPTPLLHELLTNSRLPPQIKDQLLRESQASSPPAGC
;
A
#
# COMPACT_ATOMS: atom_id res chain seq x y z
N MET A 1 -60.02 7.56 65.10
CA MET A 1 -59.41 6.27 64.92
C MET A 1 -58.95 6.24 63.46
N SER A 2 -57.92 6.81 63.10
CA SER A 2 -56.49 6.52 63.27
C SER A 2 -56.12 5.23 62.62
N ASP A 3 -55.37 5.31 61.54
CA ASP A 3 -54.08 4.61 61.41
C ASP A 3 -53.32 5.15 60.18
N ARG A 4 -52.18 5.70 60.47
CA ARG A 4 -51.14 6.10 59.50
C ARG A 4 -50.33 4.87 59.22
N GLU A 5 -50.32 4.41 57.98
CA GLU A 5 -49.22 3.54 57.44
C GLU A 5 -48.19 4.41 56.76
N MET A 6 -47.04 4.48 57.38
CA MET A 6 -45.80 4.98 56.76
C MET A 6 -45.18 3.88 55.89
N SER A 7 -45.16 4.09 54.60
CA SER A 7 -44.33 3.30 53.69
C SER A 7 -42.92 3.93 53.62
N GLU A 8 -41.93 3.25 54.16
CA GLU A 8 -40.51 3.54 54.02
C GLU A 8 -40.11 3.12 52.61
N ASP A 9 -39.87 4.10 51.76
CA ASP A 9 -39.26 3.91 50.46
C ASP A 9 -37.73 3.95 50.65
N GLU A 10 -37.11 2.75 50.84
CA GLU A 10 -35.67 2.58 50.85
C GLU A 10 -35.15 2.77 49.42
N GLY A 11 -34.75 4.01 49.10
CA GLY A 11 -33.98 4.33 47.92
C GLY A 11 -32.62 3.63 47.94
N LEU A 12 -32.50 2.55 47.19
CA LEU A 12 -31.23 1.96 46.85
C LEU A 12 -30.42 2.96 46.00
N GLU A 13 -29.59 3.76 46.68
CA GLU A 13 -28.53 4.51 46.00
C GLU A 13 -27.56 3.49 45.40
N GLU A 14 -27.64 3.35 44.07
CA GLU A 14 -26.64 2.66 43.26
C GLU A 14 -25.30 3.41 43.43
N GLU A 15 -24.45 2.92 44.29
CA GLU A 15 -23.09 3.41 44.52
C GLU A 15 -22.28 3.26 43.21
N LYS A 16 -22.27 4.33 42.42
CA LYS A 16 -21.56 4.43 41.16
C LYS A 16 -20.08 4.33 41.48
N ALA A 17 -19.50 3.12 41.26
CA ALA A 17 -18.08 2.86 41.46
C ALA A 17 -17.23 3.97 40.84
N PRO A 18 -16.26 4.55 41.57
CA PRO A 18 -15.44 5.64 41.04
C PRO A 18 -14.68 5.17 39.78
N SER A 19 -14.78 5.94 38.71
CA SER A 19 -14.05 5.66 37.48
C SER A 19 -12.53 5.69 37.77
N LEU A 20 -11.85 4.56 37.56
CA LEU A 20 -10.42 4.36 37.82
C LEU A 20 -9.51 5.33 37.04
N THR A 21 -10.07 6.09 36.13
CA THR A 21 -9.35 7.01 35.23
C THR A 21 -8.96 8.34 35.87
N ALA A 22 -9.53 8.71 37.02
CA ALA A 22 -9.33 10.05 37.60
C ALA A 22 -8.00 10.25 38.35
N SER A 23 -7.26 9.18 38.71
CA SER A 23 -6.05 9.28 39.54
C SER A 23 -4.85 8.43 39.10
N ALA A 24 -4.99 7.55 38.10
CA ALA A 24 -3.93 6.64 37.72
C ALA A 24 -3.21 7.11 36.45
N THR A 25 -1.87 7.16 36.49
CA THR A 25 -1.07 7.34 35.27
C THR A 25 -1.13 6.05 34.45
N PRO A 26 -1.30 6.13 33.11
CA PRO A 26 -1.40 4.95 32.24
C PRO A 26 -0.24 3.96 32.38
N LEU A 27 0.94 4.44 32.77
CA LEU A 27 2.15 3.65 32.96
C LEU A 27 2.18 2.85 34.28
N ALA A 28 1.42 3.25 35.31
CA ALA A 28 1.44 2.64 36.63
C ALA A 28 0.39 1.54 36.84
N LEU A 29 -0.51 1.31 35.84
CA LEU A 29 -1.58 0.31 35.97
C LEU A 29 -1.04 -1.13 35.95
N ALA A 30 -1.54 -1.94 36.88
CA ALA A 30 -1.28 -3.38 36.87
C ALA A 30 -1.96 -4.07 35.65
N PRO A 31 -1.42 -5.19 35.18
CA PRO A 31 -1.99 -5.89 34.02
C PRO A 31 -3.47 -6.26 34.16
N ALA A 32 -3.94 -6.59 35.38
CA ALA A 32 -5.33 -6.92 35.66
C ALA A 32 -6.28 -5.71 35.49
N ASP A 33 -5.80 -4.49 35.75
CA ASP A 33 -6.61 -3.28 35.67
C ASP A 33 -6.67 -2.74 34.24
N LEU A 34 -5.73 -3.13 33.36
CA LEU A 34 -5.68 -2.68 31.97
C LEU A 34 -6.96 -3.08 31.19
N LEU A 35 -7.47 -4.27 31.40
CA LEU A 35 -8.70 -4.73 30.74
C LEU A 35 -9.92 -3.94 31.19
N ARG A 36 -10.05 -3.66 32.50
CA ARG A 36 -11.12 -2.83 33.04
C ARG A 36 -11.06 -1.42 32.48
N THR A 37 -9.86 -0.82 32.49
CA THR A 37 -9.64 0.53 31.95
C THR A 37 -9.92 0.60 30.45
N ALA A 38 -9.53 -0.43 29.68
CA ALA A 38 -9.81 -0.48 28.24
C ALA A 38 -11.33 -0.58 27.94
N ALA A 39 -12.10 -1.17 28.85
CA ALA A 39 -13.56 -1.30 28.75
C ALA A 39 -14.32 -0.06 29.22
N ASP A 40 -13.68 0.83 29.97
CA ASP A 40 -14.33 2.00 30.56
C ASP A 40 -14.89 2.94 29.48
N PRO A 41 -16.21 3.21 29.47
CA PRO A 41 -16.81 4.18 28.55
C PRO A 41 -16.30 5.62 28.75
N ALA A 42 -15.80 5.95 29.96
CA ALA A 42 -15.25 7.26 30.28
C ALA A 42 -13.78 7.42 29.85
N LEU A 43 -13.19 6.41 29.19
CA LEU A 43 -11.80 6.43 28.73
C LEU A 43 -11.55 7.62 27.78
N THR A 44 -10.63 8.51 28.18
CA THR A 44 -10.26 9.68 27.37
C THR A 44 -9.32 9.27 26.23
N GLU A 45 -9.30 10.05 25.13
CA GLU A 45 -8.42 9.83 23.98
C GLU A 45 -6.94 9.78 24.39
N ASP A 46 -6.51 10.75 25.20
CA ASP A 46 -5.10 10.87 25.60
C ASP A 46 -4.66 9.68 26.46
N PHE A 47 -5.53 9.23 27.35
CA PHE A 47 -5.26 8.05 28.17
C PHE A 47 -5.20 6.76 27.33
N ALA A 48 -6.12 6.56 26.38
CA ALA A 48 -6.11 5.44 25.47
C ALA A 48 -4.86 5.42 24.58
N LEU A 49 -4.44 6.59 24.06
CA LEU A 49 -3.20 6.72 23.29
C LEU A 49 -1.95 6.43 24.13
N ALA A 50 -1.96 6.84 25.40
CA ALA A 50 -0.87 6.55 26.32
C ALA A 50 -0.80 5.05 26.67
N LEU A 51 -1.94 4.37 26.81
CA LEU A 51 -2.00 2.92 26.96
C LEU A 51 -1.36 2.22 25.74
N LEU A 52 -1.71 2.60 24.52
CA LEU A 52 -1.16 2.00 23.29
C LEU A 52 0.37 2.16 23.13
N LYS A 53 1.00 3.06 23.88
CA LYS A 53 2.47 3.19 23.88
C LYS A 53 3.18 2.17 24.76
N ARG A 54 2.46 1.44 25.59
CA ARG A 54 3.05 0.42 26.47
C ARG A 54 3.48 -0.80 25.66
N ALA A 55 4.65 -1.33 25.98
CA ALA A 55 5.19 -2.53 25.33
C ALA A 55 4.57 -3.84 25.87
N ASP A 56 4.02 -3.81 27.10
CA ASP A 56 3.49 -4.95 27.84
C ASP A 56 2.00 -5.24 27.56
N LEU A 57 1.35 -4.46 26.66
CA LEU A 57 -0.06 -4.70 26.32
C LEU A 57 -0.29 -6.12 25.78
N SER A 58 -1.32 -6.77 26.31
CA SER A 58 -1.83 -8.04 25.77
C SER A 58 -2.76 -7.81 24.59
N VAL A 59 -2.98 -8.84 23.78
CA VAL A 59 -3.89 -8.80 22.64
C VAL A 59 -5.32 -8.53 23.08
N GLU A 60 -5.72 -9.10 24.23
CA GLU A 60 -7.07 -8.96 24.82
C GLU A 60 -7.37 -7.49 25.14
N VAL A 61 -6.41 -6.76 25.72
CA VAL A 61 -6.55 -5.32 26.00
C VAL A 61 -6.74 -4.51 24.72
N ILE A 62 -5.98 -4.86 23.67
CA ILE A 62 -6.09 -4.20 22.35
C ILE A 62 -7.48 -4.48 21.73
N GLU A 63 -7.97 -5.71 21.81
CA GLU A 63 -9.30 -6.07 21.34
C GLU A 63 -10.41 -5.36 22.13
N GLN A 64 -10.22 -5.20 23.45
CA GLN A 64 -11.15 -4.47 24.27
C GLN A 64 -11.17 -2.96 23.92
N LEU A 65 -9.99 -2.36 23.69
CA LEU A 65 -9.90 -0.99 23.16
C LEU A 65 -10.60 -0.86 21.79
N ALA A 66 -10.50 -1.90 20.95
CA ALA A 66 -11.16 -1.93 19.65
C ALA A 66 -12.71 -2.06 19.74
N LYS A 67 -13.23 -2.52 20.86
CA LYS A 67 -14.68 -2.56 21.15
C LYS A 67 -15.18 -1.26 21.80
N ASN A 68 -14.30 -0.46 22.38
CA ASN A 68 -14.68 0.78 23.06
C ASN A 68 -15.06 1.86 22.03
N THR A 69 -16.37 2.08 21.88
CA THR A 69 -16.93 3.01 20.88
C THR A 69 -16.51 4.46 21.12
N ASN A 70 -16.32 4.86 22.38
CA ASN A 70 -15.90 6.23 22.72
C ASN A 70 -14.43 6.46 22.34
N ALA A 71 -13.53 5.52 22.65
CA ALA A 71 -12.14 5.58 22.21
C ALA A 71 -12.04 5.60 20.67
N LEU A 72 -12.88 4.82 19.96
CA LEU A 72 -12.89 4.75 18.51
C LEU A 72 -13.56 5.95 17.81
N LYS A 73 -14.14 6.91 18.51
CA LYS A 73 -14.58 8.18 17.89
C LYS A 73 -13.40 8.99 17.35
N SER A 74 -12.25 8.91 18.03
CA SER A 74 -11.04 9.60 17.61
C SER A 74 -10.36 8.95 16.41
N ARG A 75 -10.10 9.75 15.37
CA ARG A 75 -9.30 9.34 14.22
C ARG A 75 -7.87 8.96 14.62
N LYS A 76 -7.25 9.70 15.55
CA LYS A 76 -5.90 9.43 16.04
C LYS A 76 -5.85 8.07 16.71
N MET A 77 -6.84 7.76 17.55
CA MET A 77 -6.93 6.47 18.23
C MET A 77 -7.08 5.30 17.25
N LYS A 78 -7.95 5.42 16.25
CA LYS A 78 -8.10 4.39 15.19
C LYS A 78 -6.78 4.11 14.47
N ILE A 79 -6.05 5.16 14.08
CA ILE A 79 -4.75 5.03 13.40
C ILE A 79 -3.72 4.39 14.33
N ALA A 80 -3.63 4.84 15.58
CA ALA A 80 -2.69 4.29 16.56
C ALA A 80 -2.97 2.81 16.81
N LEU A 81 -4.24 2.42 16.98
CA LEU A 81 -4.66 1.06 17.18
C LEU A 81 -4.32 0.18 15.96
N ALA A 82 -4.65 0.63 14.75
CA ALA A 82 -4.33 -0.10 13.52
C ALA A 82 -2.82 -0.21 13.25
N SER A 83 -2.02 0.70 13.79
CA SER A 83 -0.56 0.72 13.63
C SER A 83 0.18 -0.03 14.73
N HIS A 84 -0.51 -0.51 15.75
CA HIS A 84 0.12 -1.20 16.87
C HIS A 84 0.58 -2.62 16.46
N PRO A 85 1.80 -3.08 16.83
CA PRO A 85 2.36 -4.35 16.36
C PRO A 85 1.59 -5.59 16.81
N LYS A 86 0.93 -5.52 17.96
CA LYS A 86 0.14 -6.63 18.51
C LYS A 86 -1.35 -6.58 18.12
N THR A 87 -1.77 -5.61 17.30
CA THR A 87 -3.18 -5.54 16.88
C THR A 87 -3.49 -6.66 15.90
N PRO A 88 -4.47 -7.53 16.20
CA PRO A 88 -4.85 -8.61 15.30
C PRO A 88 -5.38 -8.09 13.96
N ARG A 89 -5.15 -8.88 12.91
CA ARG A 89 -5.58 -8.53 11.54
C ARG A 89 -7.09 -8.29 11.43
N HIS A 90 -7.90 -9.08 12.16
CA HIS A 90 -9.35 -8.93 12.15
C HIS A 90 -9.84 -7.59 12.74
N VAL A 91 -9.01 -6.92 13.54
CA VAL A 91 -9.25 -5.56 14.04
C VAL A 91 -8.67 -4.51 13.08
N SER A 92 -7.42 -4.67 12.65
CA SER A 92 -6.70 -3.68 11.83
C SER A 92 -7.36 -3.45 10.46
N VAL A 93 -7.80 -4.52 9.77
CA VAL A 93 -8.33 -4.42 8.40
C VAL A 93 -9.69 -3.71 8.33
N PRO A 94 -10.68 -4.00 9.20
CA PRO A 94 -11.92 -3.24 9.26
C PRO A 94 -11.72 -1.76 9.59
N LEU A 95 -10.80 -1.44 10.50
CA LEU A 95 -10.44 -0.06 10.81
C LEU A 95 -9.81 0.64 9.60
N ALA A 96 -8.89 -0.02 8.90
CA ALA A 96 -8.25 0.52 7.70
C ALA A 96 -9.26 0.89 6.61
N ARG A 97 -10.35 0.15 6.47
CA ARG A 97 -11.42 0.47 5.49
C ARG A 97 -12.11 1.82 5.76
N GLN A 98 -12.02 2.34 6.98
CA GLN A 98 -12.61 3.62 7.38
C GLN A 98 -11.63 4.79 7.21
N PHE A 99 -10.35 4.53 6.91
CA PHE A 99 -9.33 5.57 6.85
C PHE A 99 -9.35 6.34 5.54
N TYR A 100 -8.90 7.59 5.61
CA TYR A 100 -8.61 8.38 4.42
C TYR A 100 -7.33 7.88 3.73
N THR A 101 -7.18 8.23 2.46
CA THR A 101 -6.05 7.82 1.59
C THR A 101 -4.68 7.99 2.25
N PHE A 102 -4.42 9.14 2.84
CA PHE A 102 -3.13 9.41 3.47
C PHE A 102 -2.93 8.72 4.83
N ASP A 103 -4.00 8.39 5.54
CA ASP A 103 -3.88 7.58 6.77
C ASP A 103 -3.55 6.13 6.44
N LEU A 104 -4.18 5.57 5.40
CA LEU A 104 -3.82 4.26 4.86
C LEU A 104 -2.34 4.21 4.50
N MET A 105 -1.84 5.24 3.79
CA MET A 105 -0.42 5.33 3.45
C MET A 105 0.46 5.37 4.70
N LYS A 106 0.09 6.14 5.74
CA LYS A 106 0.85 6.20 7.00
C LYS A 106 0.91 4.83 7.68
N VAL A 107 -0.21 4.12 7.78
CA VAL A 107 -0.28 2.78 8.37
C VAL A 107 0.55 1.78 7.56
N ALA A 108 0.43 1.77 6.23
CA ALA A 108 1.21 0.88 5.35
C ALA A 108 2.73 1.11 5.46
N LEU A 109 3.15 2.35 5.74
CA LEU A 109 4.57 2.72 5.86
C LEU A 109 5.11 2.64 7.29
N SER A 110 4.25 2.46 8.29
CA SER A 110 4.69 2.35 9.68
C SER A 110 5.59 1.11 9.87
N PRO A 111 6.76 1.22 10.50
CA PRO A 111 7.63 0.08 10.76
C PRO A 111 7.00 -0.94 11.72
N THR A 112 6.13 -0.49 12.62
CA THR A 112 5.53 -1.32 13.69
C THR A 112 4.42 -2.24 13.19
N VAL A 113 3.80 -1.94 12.06
CA VAL A 113 2.68 -2.72 11.51
C VAL A 113 3.18 -4.05 10.94
N PRO A 114 2.53 -5.21 11.26
CA PRO A 114 2.84 -6.50 10.68
C PRO A 114 2.74 -6.51 9.14
N ALA A 115 3.56 -7.35 8.49
CA ALA A 115 3.68 -7.37 7.03
C ALA A 115 2.37 -7.75 6.32
N ASP A 116 1.60 -8.67 6.89
CA ASP A 116 0.31 -9.12 6.37
C ASP A 116 -0.77 -8.01 6.45
N VAL A 117 -0.74 -7.20 7.52
CA VAL A 117 -1.62 -6.04 7.66
C VAL A 117 -1.22 -4.96 6.65
N LYS A 118 0.09 -4.70 6.45
CA LYS A 118 0.57 -3.78 5.40
C LYS A 118 0.07 -4.16 4.02
N VAL A 119 0.13 -5.46 3.68
CA VAL A 119 -0.39 -5.97 2.41
C VAL A 119 -1.90 -5.71 2.28
N ALA A 120 -2.66 -5.98 3.34
CA ALA A 120 -4.10 -5.75 3.33
C ALA A 120 -4.45 -4.26 3.20
N VAL A 121 -3.71 -3.39 3.89
CA VAL A 121 -3.87 -1.93 3.79
C VAL A 121 -3.52 -1.42 2.40
N ASP A 122 -2.43 -1.93 1.79
CA ASP A 122 -2.06 -1.61 0.40
C ASP A 122 -3.19 -2.02 -0.56
N HIS A 123 -3.82 -3.20 -0.37
CA HIS A 123 -4.94 -3.62 -1.20
C HIS A 123 -6.15 -2.69 -1.07
N VAL A 124 -6.48 -2.26 0.15
CA VAL A 124 -7.54 -1.26 0.37
C VAL A 124 -7.21 0.06 -0.35
N LEU A 125 -5.96 0.49 -0.29
CA LEU A 125 -5.52 1.72 -0.97
C LEU A 125 -5.59 1.58 -2.49
N ILE A 126 -5.10 0.45 -3.03
CA ILE A 126 -5.14 0.15 -4.47
C ILE A 126 -6.58 0.10 -4.99
N SER A 127 -7.51 -0.50 -4.24
CA SER A 127 -8.93 -0.55 -4.66
C SER A 127 -9.58 0.84 -4.79
N ARG A 128 -9.02 1.85 -4.10
CA ARG A 128 -9.51 3.24 -4.13
C ARG A 128 -8.82 4.13 -5.16
N LEU A 129 -7.78 3.68 -5.85
CA LEU A 129 -7.03 4.51 -6.80
C LEU A 129 -7.91 5.15 -7.88
N LYS A 130 -8.99 4.45 -8.27
CA LYS A 130 -9.97 4.96 -9.25
C LYS A 130 -10.78 6.16 -8.77
N THR A 131 -10.91 6.34 -7.47
CA THR A 131 -11.74 7.39 -6.87
C THR A 131 -10.95 8.58 -6.33
N VAL A 132 -9.62 8.45 -6.24
CA VAL A 132 -8.75 9.51 -5.73
C VAL A 132 -8.39 10.52 -6.82
N THR A 133 -8.17 11.75 -6.42
CA THR A 133 -7.78 12.84 -7.32
C THR A 133 -6.39 12.63 -7.92
N VAL A 134 -6.11 13.27 -9.05
CA VAL A 134 -4.77 13.20 -9.70
C VAL A 134 -3.67 13.70 -8.76
N GLY A 135 -3.95 14.73 -7.94
CA GLY A 135 -3.01 15.23 -6.94
C GLY A 135 -2.66 14.18 -5.88
N GLU A 136 -3.68 13.46 -5.38
CA GLU A 136 -3.47 12.36 -4.44
C GLU A 136 -2.71 11.20 -5.11
N ARG A 137 -3.04 10.83 -6.35
CA ARG A 137 -2.31 9.81 -7.13
C ARG A 137 -0.83 10.17 -7.26
N LEU A 138 -0.51 11.43 -7.57
CA LEU A 138 0.87 11.90 -7.66
C LEU A 138 1.62 11.79 -6.31
N MET A 139 0.95 12.14 -5.21
CA MET A 139 1.53 12.00 -3.87
C MET A 139 1.73 10.53 -3.48
N LEU A 140 0.77 9.65 -3.79
CA LEU A 140 0.88 8.22 -3.58
C LEU A 140 2.01 7.61 -4.42
N ALA A 141 2.10 7.99 -5.71
CA ALA A 141 3.17 7.56 -6.61
C ALA A 141 4.56 7.83 -6.01
N ARG A 142 4.76 9.00 -5.43
CA ARG A 142 6.05 9.40 -4.84
C ARG A 142 6.36 8.74 -3.49
N ARG A 143 5.36 8.54 -2.63
CA ARG A 143 5.56 8.27 -1.20
C ARG A 143 5.01 6.96 -0.69
N ALA A 144 4.03 6.35 -1.36
CA ALA A 144 3.40 5.12 -0.92
C ALA A 144 4.34 3.90 -1.04
N SER A 145 3.85 2.73 -0.67
CA SER A 145 4.56 1.46 -0.82
C SER A 145 4.87 1.16 -2.29
N GLY A 146 5.87 0.32 -2.53
CA GLY A 146 6.21 -0.12 -3.89
C GLY A 146 5.05 -0.81 -4.62
N ARG A 147 4.17 -1.51 -3.89
CA ARG A 147 2.95 -2.15 -4.45
C ARG A 147 1.96 -1.12 -4.97
N VAL A 148 1.73 -0.06 -4.20
CA VAL A 148 0.83 1.04 -4.62
C VAL A 148 1.43 1.78 -5.81
N ALA A 149 2.74 2.06 -5.80
CA ALA A 149 3.44 2.66 -6.94
C ALA A 149 3.32 1.79 -8.20
N ALA A 150 3.53 0.47 -8.09
CA ALA A 150 3.37 -0.47 -9.20
C ALA A 150 1.92 -0.54 -9.72
N ALA A 151 0.93 -0.46 -8.83
CA ALA A 151 -0.47 -0.40 -9.23
C ALA A 151 -0.78 0.88 -10.03
N LEU A 152 -0.19 2.02 -9.64
CA LEU A 152 -0.33 3.28 -10.36
C LEU A 152 0.31 3.27 -11.76
N LEU A 153 1.34 2.43 -12.00
CA LEU A 153 1.91 2.24 -13.34
C LEU A 153 0.90 1.60 -14.32
N LEU A 154 -0.03 0.80 -13.80
CA LEU A 154 -1.02 0.06 -14.60
C LEU A 154 -2.38 0.77 -14.69
N ASP A 155 -2.64 1.76 -13.84
CA ASP A 155 -3.97 2.37 -13.68
C ASP A 155 -4.29 3.43 -14.76
N VAL A 156 -3.40 3.64 -15.71
CA VAL A 156 -3.56 4.62 -16.80
C VAL A 156 -4.79 4.32 -17.68
N GLU A 157 -5.19 3.04 -17.79
CA GLU A 157 -6.34 2.65 -18.61
C GLU A 157 -7.69 2.70 -17.90
N THR A 158 -7.72 2.81 -16.58
CA THR A 158 -8.95 2.58 -15.81
C THR A 158 -9.86 3.80 -15.73
N ILE A 159 -9.41 4.94 -16.21
CA ILE A 159 -10.28 6.11 -16.44
C ILE A 159 -10.93 5.89 -17.81
N GLY A 160 -12.04 5.14 -17.84
CA GLY A 160 -12.83 4.80 -19.03
C GLY A 160 -13.44 6.00 -19.79
N THR A 161 -12.80 7.12 -19.76
CA THR A 161 -13.00 8.28 -20.61
C THR A 161 -11.92 8.25 -21.69
N LYS A 162 -12.35 8.21 -22.94
CA LYS A 162 -11.48 8.48 -24.10
C LYS A 162 -10.59 9.67 -23.75
N ILE A 163 -9.31 9.40 -23.42
CA ILE A 163 -8.32 10.44 -23.10
C ILE A 163 -8.05 11.19 -24.41
N THR A 164 -8.86 12.17 -24.69
CA THR A 164 -8.72 13.06 -25.87
C THR A 164 -8.03 14.37 -25.50
N ASP A 165 -7.85 14.64 -24.20
CA ASP A 165 -7.29 15.91 -23.75
C ASP A 165 -5.80 15.77 -23.43
N ALA A 166 -4.96 16.57 -24.11
CA ALA A 166 -3.50 16.62 -23.90
C ALA A 166 -3.10 16.90 -22.44
N LYS A 167 -3.93 17.64 -21.70
CA LYS A 167 -3.69 17.92 -20.26
C LYS A 167 -3.81 16.65 -19.41
N THR A 168 -4.74 15.76 -19.73
CA THR A 168 -4.93 14.51 -19.01
C THR A 168 -3.77 13.55 -19.29
N VAL A 169 -3.33 13.43 -20.54
CA VAL A 169 -2.14 12.66 -20.92
C VAL A 169 -0.90 13.15 -20.17
N ALA A 170 -0.67 14.47 -20.13
CA ALA A 170 0.46 15.04 -19.41
C ALA A 170 0.41 14.78 -17.89
N ARG A 171 -0.78 14.75 -17.29
CA ARG A 171 -0.96 14.42 -15.86
C ARG A 171 -0.65 12.97 -15.58
N GLU A 172 -1.15 12.04 -16.39
CA GLU A 172 -0.88 10.60 -16.24
C GLU A 172 0.60 10.29 -16.46
N THR A 173 1.25 10.92 -17.44
CA THR A 173 2.70 10.78 -17.63
C THR A 173 3.48 11.22 -16.38
N ARG A 174 3.05 12.28 -15.69
CA ARG A 174 3.67 12.73 -14.43
C ARG A 174 3.47 11.71 -13.31
N VAL A 175 2.31 11.07 -13.21
CA VAL A 175 2.05 10.03 -12.21
C VAL A 175 2.92 8.81 -12.47
N THR A 176 3.01 8.36 -13.72
CA THR A 176 3.88 7.25 -14.14
C THR A 176 5.34 7.54 -13.82
N GLN A 177 5.84 8.72 -14.19
CA GLN A 177 7.22 9.13 -13.89
C GLN A 177 7.48 9.16 -12.37
N ALA A 178 6.57 9.77 -11.59
CA ALA A 178 6.69 9.82 -10.15
C ALA A 178 6.67 8.42 -9.49
N ALA A 179 5.90 7.48 -10.06
CA ALA A 179 5.89 6.10 -9.60
C ALA A 179 7.21 5.38 -9.91
N LEU A 180 7.80 5.60 -11.09
CA LEU A 180 9.11 5.04 -11.47
C LEU A 180 10.25 5.61 -10.61
N GLU A 181 10.14 6.85 -10.13
CA GLU A 181 11.09 7.48 -9.21
C GLU A 181 10.92 7.03 -7.74
N ASN A 182 9.85 6.31 -7.40
CA ASN A 182 9.57 5.89 -6.03
C ASN A 182 10.71 5.00 -5.50
N ARG A 183 11.27 5.39 -4.34
CA ARG A 183 12.38 4.67 -3.69
C ARG A 183 12.02 3.26 -3.22
N ARG A 184 10.73 2.98 -3.02
CA ARG A 184 10.22 1.67 -2.57
C ARG A 184 9.79 0.77 -3.72
N LEU A 185 9.81 1.28 -4.96
CA LEU A 185 9.55 0.48 -6.14
C LEU A 185 10.75 -0.44 -6.39
N THR A 186 10.50 -1.74 -6.50
CA THR A 186 11.51 -2.77 -6.73
C THR A 186 11.53 -3.20 -8.19
N GLU A 187 12.64 -3.74 -8.62
CA GLU A 187 12.82 -4.27 -9.97
C GLU A 187 11.76 -5.31 -10.33
N ALA A 188 11.52 -6.27 -9.44
CA ALA A 188 10.48 -7.28 -9.62
C ALA A 188 9.09 -6.69 -9.86
N LEU A 189 8.75 -5.60 -9.17
CA LEU A 189 7.47 -4.91 -9.37
C LEU A 189 7.38 -4.22 -10.73
N VAL A 190 8.48 -3.63 -11.21
CA VAL A 190 8.54 -3.02 -12.55
C VAL A 190 8.41 -4.10 -13.62
N ILE A 191 9.17 -5.19 -13.52
CA ILE A 191 9.10 -6.34 -14.43
C ILE A 191 7.66 -6.88 -14.49
N ASN A 192 7.05 -7.13 -13.33
CA ASN A 192 5.68 -7.60 -13.27
C ASN A 192 4.68 -6.61 -13.89
N SER A 193 4.93 -5.30 -13.78
CA SER A 193 4.06 -4.28 -14.38
C SER A 193 4.17 -4.27 -15.91
N VAL A 194 5.38 -4.33 -16.48
CA VAL A 194 5.56 -4.29 -17.95
C VAL A 194 5.16 -5.59 -18.65
N LEU A 195 5.25 -6.73 -17.95
CA LEU A 195 4.86 -8.03 -18.51
C LEU A 195 3.35 -8.32 -18.48
N ARG A 196 2.57 -7.51 -17.75
CA ARG A 196 1.11 -7.69 -17.72
C ARG A 196 0.49 -7.39 -19.08
N PRO A 197 -0.58 -8.12 -19.48
CA PRO A 197 -1.33 -7.81 -20.72
C PRO A 197 -1.88 -6.39 -20.77
N ALA A 198 -2.16 -5.81 -19.62
CA ALA A 198 -2.64 -4.42 -19.47
C ALA A 198 -1.51 -3.36 -19.51
N ALA A 199 -0.26 -3.75 -19.79
CA ALA A 199 0.84 -2.78 -19.91
C ALA A 199 0.67 -1.95 -21.19
N THR A 200 0.59 -0.63 -21.04
CA THR A 200 0.40 0.30 -22.15
C THR A 200 1.72 0.60 -22.87
N ALA A 201 1.64 1.02 -24.13
CA ALA A 201 2.80 1.52 -24.88
C ALA A 201 3.51 2.67 -24.14
N ALA A 202 2.73 3.56 -23.49
CA ALA A 202 3.26 4.68 -22.71
C ALA A 202 4.10 4.19 -21.51
N LEU A 203 3.64 3.15 -20.80
CA LEU A 203 4.40 2.56 -19.69
C LEU A 203 5.70 1.93 -20.18
N VAL A 204 5.63 1.09 -21.22
CA VAL A 204 6.82 0.44 -21.81
C VAL A 204 7.85 1.47 -22.24
N HIS A 205 7.42 2.52 -22.92
CA HIS A 205 8.27 3.62 -23.34
C HIS A 205 8.89 4.38 -22.15
N ALA A 206 8.09 4.71 -21.13
CA ALA A 206 8.56 5.39 -19.93
C ALA A 206 9.63 4.56 -19.19
N VAL A 207 9.44 3.25 -19.04
CA VAL A 207 10.42 2.36 -18.41
C VAL A 207 11.67 2.23 -19.25
N ALA A 208 11.54 2.09 -20.59
CA ALA A 208 12.67 1.97 -21.52
C ALA A 208 13.55 3.23 -21.58
N GLN A 209 13.00 4.40 -21.28
CA GLN A 209 13.75 5.66 -21.24
C GLN A 209 14.23 6.06 -19.85
N HIS A 210 13.75 5.41 -18.78
CA HIS A 210 14.03 5.83 -17.42
C HIS A 210 15.49 5.45 -17.03
N PRO A 211 16.34 6.43 -16.59
CA PRO A 211 17.77 6.21 -16.36
C PRO A 211 18.07 5.12 -15.32
N LYS A 212 17.22 4.99 -14.28
CA LYS A 212 17.38 3.97 -13.24
C LYS A 212 17.00 2.56 -13.72
N TRP A 213 16.01 2.44 -14.61
CA TRP A 213 15.42 1.15 -14.95
C TRP A 213 15.95 0.59 -16.27
N SER A 214 16.19 1.45 -17.28
CA SER A 214 16.68 1.03 -18.59
C SER A 214 18.08 0.42 -18.56
N CYS A 215 18.89 0.69 -17.56
CA CYS A 215 20.23 0.11 -17.41
C CYS A 215 20.23 -1.30 -16.77
N ARG A 216 19.08 -1.79 -16.28
CA ARG A 216 19.00 -3.08 -15.59
C ARG A 216 18.73 -4.21 -16.56
N ARG A 217 19.59 -5.23 -16.54
CA ARG A 217 19.53 -6.37 -17.46
C ARG A 217 18.18 -7.10 -17.45
N GLU A 218 17.63 -7.37 -16.26
CA GLU A 218 16.37 -8.10 -16.14
C GLU A 218 15.18 -7.27 -16.66
N ILE A 219 15.23 -5.95 -16.51
CA ILE A 219 14.22 -5.05 -17.08
C ILE A 219 14.34 -4.99 -18.61
N ARG A 220 15.55 -4.93 -19.18
CA ARG A 220 15.75 -5.01 -20.63
C ARG A 220 15.21 -6.31 -21.20
N ALA A 221 15.52 -7.44 -20.56
CA ALA A 221 14.98 -8.74 -20.95
C ALA A 221 13.44 -8.78 -20.85
N ALA A 222 12.84 -8.17 -19.82
CA ALA A 222 11.38 -8.06 -19.69
C ALA A 222 10.78 -7.17 -20.79
N LEU A 223 11.41 -6.03 -21.10
CA LEU A 223 10.95 -5.12 -22.16
C LEU A 223 10.98 -5.78 -23.54
N LEU A 224 12.02 -6.59 -23.86
CA LEU A 224 12.09 -7.37 -25.09
C LEU A 224 11.00 -8.44 -25.23
N ARG A 225 10.29 -8.77 -24.14
CA ARG A 225 9.12 -9.66 -24.17
C ARG A 225 7.79 -8.93 -24.44
N THR A 226 7.78 -7.59 -24.39
CA THR A 226 6.56 -6.77 -24.58
C THR A 226 6.33 -6.50 -26.06
N GLU A 227 5.10 -6.16 -26.43
CA GLU A 227 4.73 -5.83 -27.82
C GLU A 227 5.01 -4.37 -28.21
N HIS A 228 5.16 -3.48 -27.23
CA HIS A 228 5.21 -2.04 -27.45
C HIS A 228 6.61 -1.42 -27.43
N LEU A 229 7.66 -2.24 -27.36
CA LEU A 229 9.05 -1.73 -27.38
C LEU A 229 9.40 -1.23 -28.77
N SER A 230 9.96 -0.01 -28.86
CA SER A 230 10.42 0.55 -30.13
C SER A 230 11.64 -0.19 -30.68
N LEU A 231 11.77 -0.26 -32.01
CA LEU A 231 12.90 -0.91 -32.67
C LEU A 231 14.25 -0.39 -32.19
N ALA A 232 14.41 0.94 -32.10
CA ALA A 232 15.67 1.55 -31.68
C ALA A 232 16.10 1.07 -30.27
N ARG A 233 15.16 1.01 -29.32
CA ARG A 233 15.46 0.49 -27.97
C ARG A 233 15.64 -1.01 -27.92
N ALA A 234 14.91 -1.74 -28.77
CA ALA A 234 15.08 -3.19 -28.87
C ALA A 234 16.49 -3.56 -29.38
N LEU A 235 17.00 -2.83 -30.38
CA LEU A 235 18.37 -2.99 -30.88
C LEU A 235 19.41 -2.66 -29.80
N GLU A 236 19.28 -1.51 -29.15
CA GLU A 236 20.19 -1.11 -28.05
C GLU A 236 20.25 -2.18 -26.96
N PHE A 237 19.10 -2.71 -26.53
CA PHE A 237 19.04 -3.70 -25.47
C PHE A 237 19.55 -5.08 -25.90
N SER A 238 19.38 -5.45 -27.18
CA SER A 238 19.83 -6.73 -27.71
C SER A 238 21.37 -6.86 -27.77
N HIS A 239 22.09 -5.75 -27.99
CA HIS A 239 23.55 -5.76 -28.05
C HIS A 239 24.23 -6.21 -26.75
N GLU A 240 23.58 -6.03 -25.61
CA GLU A 240 24.13 -6.43 -24.30
C GLU A 240 23.68 -7.83 -23.85
N ILE A 241 22.85 -8.51 -24.65
CA ILE A 241 22.34 -9.85 -24.34
C ILE A 241 23.07 -10.90 -25.20
N PRO A 242 23.60 -11.97 -24.57
CA PRO A 242 24.21 -13.06 -25.35
C PRO A 242 23.24 -13.67 -26.36
N THR A 243 23.73 -13.97 -27.58
CA THR A 243 22.91 -14.48 -28.69
C THR A 243 22.01 -15.67 -28.33
N PRO A 244 22.46 -16.70 -27.59
CA PRO A 244 21.59 -17.82 -27.23
C PRO A 244 20.41 -17.39 -26.35
N LEU A 245 20.67 -16.50 -25.38
CA LEU A 245 19.62 -15.96 -24.49
C LEU A 245 18.67 -15.04 -25.25
N LEU A 246 19.18 -14.24 -26.20
CA LEU A 246 18.34 -13.39 -27.05
C LEU A 246 17.38 -14.24 -27.89
N HIS A 247 17.84 -15.34 -28.48
CA HIS A 247 16.99 -16.28 -29.22
C HIS A 247 15.86 -16.84 -28.34
N GLU A 248 16.16 -17.28 -27.12
CA GLU A 248 15.18 -17.77 -26.16
C GLU A 248 14.16 -16.69 -25.78
N LEU A 249 14.62 -15.48 -25.51
CA LEU A 249 13.76 -14.34 -25.19
C LEU A 249 12.81 -13.98 -26.33
N LEU A 250 13.30 -13.95 -27.58
CA LEU A 250 12.53 -13.60 -28.75
C LEU A 250 11.50 -14.67 -29.13
N THR A 251 11.78 -15.94 -28.88
CA THR A 251 10.83 -17.04 -29.08
C THR A 251 9.56 -16.82 -28.25
N ASN A 252 9.70 -16.40 -26.98
CA ASN A 252 8.62 -16.16 -26.05
C ASN A 252 8.16 -14.70 -26.01
N SER A 253 8.63 -13.86 -26.93
CA SER A 253 8.33 -12.43 -26.99
C SER A 253 7.03 -12.15 -27.75
N ARG A 254 6.35 -11.08 -27.36
CA ARG A 254 5.17 -10.51 -28.07
C ARG A 254 5.58 -9.38 -29.04
N LEU A 255 6.87 -9.14 -29.26
CA LEU A 255 7.34 -8.16 -30.25
C LEU A 255 6.79 -8.46 -31.64
N PRO A 256 6.54 -7.42 -32.46
CA PRO A 256 6.18 -7.58 -33.87
C PRO A 256 7.21 -8.42 -34.62
N PRO A 257 6.78 -9.31 -35.55
CA PRO A 257 7.69 -10.21 -36.28
C PRO A 257 8.83 -9.47 -36.97
N GLN A 258 8.55 -8.32 -37.57
CA GLN A 258 9.56 -7.48 -38.25
C GLN A 258 10.71 -7.05 -37.33
N ILE A 259 10.39 -6.71 -36.09
CA ILE A 259 11.37 -6.33 -35.08
C ILE A 259 12.20 -7.55 -34.67
N LYS A 260 11.57 -8.72 -34.46
CA LYS A 260 12.26 -9.97 -34.13
C LYS A 260 13.25 -10.36 -35.22
N ASP A 261 12.83 -10.35 -36.50
CA ASP A 261 13.68 -10.71 -37.63
C ASP A 261 14.90 -9.78 -37.74
N GLN A 262 14.70 -8.50 -37.50
CA GLN A 262 15.80 -7.55 -37.53
C GLN A 262 16.79 -7.77 -36.37
N LEU A 263 16.32 -8.02 -35.17
CA LEU A 263 17.18 -8.32 -34.00
C LEU A 263 18.00 -9.59 -34.21
N LEU A 264 17.41 -10.61 -34.82
CA LEU A 264 18.10 -11.88 -35.14
C LEU A 264 19.17 -11.68 -36.21
N ARG A 265 18.92 -10.91 -37.29
CA ARG A 265 19.88 -10.58 -38.30
C ARG A 265 21.09 -9.84 -37.73
N GLU A 266 20.86 -8.82 -36.88
CA GLU A 266 21.93 -8.04 -36.29
C GLU A 266 22.75 -8.85 -35.27
N SER A 267 22.10 -9.72 -34.48
CA SER A 267 22.82 -10.61 -33.57
C SER A 267 23.75 -11.60 -34.28
N GLN A 268 23.38 -12.08 -35.50
CA GLN A 268 24.19 -12.93 -36.32
C GLN A 268 25.38 -12.18 -36.97
N ALA A 269 25.11 -10.92 -37.39
CA ALA A 269 26.19 -10.09 -37.99
C ALA A 269 27.22 -9.62 -36.96
N SER A 270 26.84 -9.52 -35.68
CA SER A 270 27.74 -9.13 -34.57
C SER A 270 28.52 -10.30 -33.97
N SER A 271 28.16 -11.55 -34.31
CA SER A 271 28.94 -12.72 -33.89
C SER A 271 30.19 -12.83 -34.76
N PRO A 272 31.46 -12.86 -34.21
CA PRO A 272 32.63 -13.08 -35.00
C PRO A 272 32.51 -14.43 -35.71
N PRO A 273 32.99 -14.57 -36.99
CA PRO A 273 32.94 -15.84 -37.68
C PRO A 273 33.65 -16.88 -36.80
N ALA A 274 32.95 -18.00 -36.55
CA ALA A 274 33.53 -19.13 -35.84
C ALA A 274 34.87 -19.47 -36.56
N GLY A 275 35.96 -19.22 -35.84
CA GLY A 275 37.32 -19.26 -36.41
C GLY A 275 37.63 -20.59 -37.07
N CYS A 276 38.35 -20.46 -38.16
CA CYS A 276 39.16 -21.51 -38.72
C CYS A 276 40.20 -22.02 -37.73
#